data_dbe6c0a1023abbc68a027bb27b356fe0
#
_entry.id   dbe6c0a1023abbc68a027bb27b356fe0
#
_cell.length_a   1.000
_cell.length_b   1.000
_cell.length_c   1.000
_cell.angle_alpha   90.00
_cell.angle_beta   90.00
_cell.angle_gamma   90.00
#
_symmetry.space_group_name_H-M   'P 1'
#
loop_
_entity.id
_entity.type
_entity.pdbx_description
1 polymer ?
#
loop_
_entity_poly.entity_id
_entity_poly.type
_entity_poly.pdbx_seq_one_letter_code
_entity_poly.pdbx_strand_id
1 'polypeptide(L)'
;MLQICCKNNNISKNFPIGSSLLDIYNGFNLDIPYGPVSAKVNNKVEGLNYRAYNNKDVEFLNILNPSGMRTYVRSLCFILCKAVEDLYPDGKIMLEHPVSKGYYCALQIGRETGLDDVSRIKQRMKEIVEANIPFHRFECHTTEVVELFRRKGMMDKVRLLETSGELYSYYYTLEDTIDYYYGSLLPSTGYIRKFDIVKYYDGLLLRVPNRQNPEILEEVVKQEKMLEVFKEHRRWNQILGVGTVGDFNVACNEGYATDLINVSEALQEKKISNIADEIYHRGKNGQRVKLVLISGPSSSGKTTFSKRLSIQLMANGLKPYPISLDNYFVDREKTPKDEKGDYDYESLYALDLEFFNKQLQDLLHGKEVELPRFNFTTGRREFKGDKLKIDDNMILIL
;
A
#
# COMPACT_ATOMS: atom_id res chain seq x y z
N MET A 1 36.10 -19.58 -13.06
CA MET A 1 36.01 -18.62 -11.94
C MET A 1 35.34 -17.35 -12.47
N LEU A 2 34.51 -16.73 -11.67
CA LEU A 2 33.92 -15.42 -11.95
C LEU A 2 34.30 -14.45 -10.84
N GLN A 3 34.45 -13.17 -11.18
CA GLN A 3 34.78 -12.13 -10.23
C GLN A 3 33.50 -11.48 -9.72
N ILE A 4 33.35 -11.43 -8.41
CA ILE A 4 32.23 -10.75 -7.73
C ILE A 4 32.78 -9.56 -6.95
N CYS A 5 32.25 -8.37 -7.22
CA CYS A 5 32.50 -7.17 -6.43
C CYS A 5 31.39 -7.00 -5.40
N CYS A 6 31.72 -7.14 -4.12
CA CYS A 6 30.75 -6.95 -3.03
C CYS A 6 30.69 -5.47 -2.62
N LYS A 7 29.53 -4.84 -2.81
CA LYS A 7 29.32 -3.42 -2.47
C LYS A 7 29.24 -3.16 -0.95
N ASN A 8 28.95 -4.18 -0.15
CA ASN A 8 28.85 -4.01 1.31
C ASN A 8 30.21 -3.71 1.97
N ASN A 9 31.32 -4.20 1.38
CA ASN A 9 32.67 -4.00 1.90
C ASN A 9 33.67 -3.51 0.83
N ASN A 10 33.22 -3.29 -0.41
CA ASN A 10 34.04 -2.88 -1.57
C ASN A 10 35.22 -3.85 -1.89
N ILE A 11 35.03 -5.14 -1.61
CA ILE A 11 36.05 -6.17 -1.90
C ILE A 11 35.59 -6.99 -3.11
N SER A 12 36.54 -7.36 -3.98
CA SER A 12 36.33 -8.30 -5.08
C SER A 12 36.96 -9.64 -4.76
N LYS A 13 36.23 -10.74 -4.98
CA LYS A 13 36.72 -12.12 -4.84
C LYS A 13 36.29 -12.97 -6.04
N ASN A 14 37.04 -14.05 -6.28
CA ASN A 14 36.71 -15.02 -7.32
C ASN A 14 35.93 -16.20 -6.75
N PHE A 15 34.88 -16.60 -7.45
CA PHE A 15 34.02 -17.73 -7.11
C PHE A 15 33.88 -18.70 -8.28
N PRO A 16 33.52 -19.96 -8.06
CA PRO A 16 33.14 -20.88 -9.12
C PRO A 16 31.95 -20.35 -9.92
N ILE A 17 31.91 -20.64 -11.23
CA ILE A 17 30.77 -20.35 -12.05
C ILE A 17 29.55 -21.16 -11.54
N GLY A 18 28.38 -20.51 -11.39
CA GLY A 18 27.18 -21.13 -10.86
C GLY A 18 27.05 -21.07 -9.32
N SER A 19 27.99 -20.39 -8.61
CA SER A 19 27.83 -20.14 -7.17
C SER A 19 26.55 -19.37 -6.88
N SER A 20 25.82 -19.79 -5.84
CA SER A 20 24.66 -19.06 -5.36
C SER A 20 25.07 -17.77 -4.63
N LEU A 21 24.14 -16.80 -4.52
CA LEU A 21 24.41 -15.61 -3.71
C LEU A 21 24.64 -15.95 -2.25
N LEU A 22 24.05 -17.04 -1.74
CA LEU A 22 24.31 -17.52 -0.38
C LEU A 22 25.74 -18.04 -0.22
N ASP A 23 26.27 -18.81 -1.20
CA ASP A 23 27.66 -19.25 -1.22
C ASP A 23 28.62 -18.06 -1.29
N ILE A 24 28.29 -17.07 -2.11
CA ILE A 24 29.04 -15.84 -2.27
C ILE A 24 29.04 -15.04 -0.96
N TYR A 25 27.90 -14.91 -0.30
CA TYR A 25 27.79 -14.24 1.01
C TYR A 25 28.72 -14.89 2.05
N ASN A 26 28.64 -16.20 2.18
CA ASN A 26 29.47 -16.98 3.09
C ASN A 26 30.98 -16.83 2.76
N GLY A 27 31.32 -16.80 1.48
CA GLY A 27 32.73 -16.64 1.03
C GLY A 27 33.30 -15.23 1.30
N PHE A 28 32.47 -14.21 1.46
CA PHE A 28 32.89 -12.87 1.86
C PHE A 28 33.02 -12.70 3.38
N ASN A 29 32.47 -13.62 4.20
CA ASN A 29 32.41 -13.52 5.66
C ASN A 29 31.86 -12.17 6.14
N LEU A 30 30.73 -11.73 5.55
CA LEU A 30 30.10 -10.47 5.90
C LEU A 30 29.32 -10.59 7.22
N ASP A 31 29.46 -9.59 8.07
CA ASP A 31 28.58 -9.40 9.23
C ASP A 31 27.51 -8.36 8.88
N ILE A 32 26.31 -8.85 8.55
CA ILE A 32 25.16 -8.02 8.24
C ILE A 32 24.12 -8.23 9.34
N PRO A 33 23.68 -7.16 10.02
CA PRO A 33 22.66 -7.25 11.06
C PRO A 33 21.41 -8.02 10.57
N TYR A 34 20.95 -8.98 11.33
CA TYR A 34 19.83 -9.89 11.00
C TYR A 34 20.09 -10.86 9.83
N GLY A 35 21.29 -10.87 9.27
CA GLY A 35 21.65 -11.68 8.11
C GLY A 35 21.04 -11.20 6.77
N PRO A 36 21.52 -11.76 5.65
CA PRO A 36 20.99 -11.40 4.34
C PRO A 36 19.63 -12.06 4.10
N VAL A 37 18.72 -11.36 3.41
CA VAL A 37 17.41 -11.88 2.97
C VAL A 37 17.27 -11.86 1.44
N SER A 38 18.05 -11.02 0.78
CA SER A 38 18.14 -10.90 -0.69
C SER A 38 19.44 -10.17 -1.04
N ALA A 39 19.72 -9.98 -2.34
CA ALA A 39 20.81 -9.12 -2.77
C ALA A 39 20.42 -8.35 -4.04
N LYS A 40 21.03 -7.19 -4.26
CA LYS A 40 21.04 -6.53 -5.56
C LYS A 40 22.20 -7.09 -6.39
N VAL A 41 21.89 -7.61 -7.56
CA VAL A 41 22.85 -8.07 -8.56
C VAL A 41 22.76 -7.10 -9.72
N ASN A 42 23.81 -6.30 -9.97
CA ASN A 42 23.78 -5.22 -10.94
C ASN A 42 22.50 -4.35 -10.83
N ASN A 43 22.16 -3.91 -9.62
CA ASN A 43 20.97 -3.12 -9.24
C ASN A 43 19.60 -3.85 -9.33
N LYS A 44 19.52 -5.10 -9.81
CA LYS A 44 18.28 -5.89 -9.78
C LYS A 44 18.23 -6.73 -8.50
N VAL A 45 17.13 -6.73 -7.79
CA VAL A 45 16.95 -7.52 -6.56
C VAL A 45 16.69 -8.98 -6.92
N GLU A 46 17.55 -9.86 -6.40
CA GLU A 46 17.49 -11.31 -6.59
C GLU A 46 17.46 -12.03 -5.22
N GLY A 47 16.90 -13.24 -5.20
CA GLY A 47 16.91 -14.11 -4.03
C GLY A 47 18.29 -14.74 -3.79
N LEU A 48 18.56 -15.15 -2.57
CA LEU A 48 19.87 -15.72 -2.22
C LEU A 48 20.18 -17.05 -2.93
N ASN A 49 19.19 -17.72 -3.48
CA ASN A 49 19.33 -18.91 -4.32
C ASN A 49 19.72 -18.60 -5.79
N TYR A 50 19.75 -17.31 -6.19
CA TYR A 50 20.18 -16.91 -7.52
C TYR A 50 21.62 -17.37 -7.76
N ARG A 51 21.90 -17.96 -8.94
CA ARG A 51 23.23 -18.43 -9.33
C ARG A 51 23.89 -17.46 -10.31
N ALA A 52 25.12 -17.09 -10.03
CA ALA A 52 25.90 -16.21 -10.88
C ALA A 52 26.72 -17.00 -11.90
N TYR A 53 26.63 -16.62 -13.18
CA TYR A 53 27.35 -17.26 -14.29
C TYR A 53 28.39 -16.36 -14.96
N ASN A 54 28.42 -15.08 -14.61
CA ASN A 54 29.39 -14.09 -15.09
C ASN A 54 29.72 -13.08 -13.96
N ASN A 55 30.70 -12.21 -14.21
CA ASN A 55 31.10 -11.17 -13.25
C ASN A 55 29.92 -10.27 -12.88
N LYS A 56 29.78 -9.98 -11.59
CA LYS A 56 28.66 -9.21 -11.03
C LYS A 56 29.11 -8.28 -9.91
N ASP A 57 28.40 -7.15 -9.83
CA ASP A 57 28.35 -6.35 -8.61
C ASP A 57 27.21 -6.86 -7.72
N VAL A 58 27.50 -7.12 -6.44
CA VAL A 58 26.50 -7.68 -5.51
C VAL A 58 26.46 -6.82 -4.25
N GLU A 59 25.25 -6.42 -3.84
CA GLU A 59 24.96 -5.75 -2.57
C GLU A 59 23.96 -6.60 -1.77
N PHE A 60 24.39 -7.22 -0.68
CA PHE A 60 23.51 -8.00 0.18
C PHE A 60 22.60 -7.10 1.00
N LEU A 61 21.33 -7.47 1.06
CA LEU A 61 20.26 -6.71 1.72
C LEU A 61 19.72 -7.51 2.91
N ASN A 62 19.61 -6.85 4.05
CA ASN A 62 18.93 -7.39 5.23
C ASN A 62 17.47 -6.97 5.29
N ILE A 63 16.77 -7.36 6.35
CA ILE A 63 15.36 -7.06 6.57
C ILE A 63 15.08 -5.56 6.81
N LEU A 64 16.08 -4.76 7.25
CA LEU A 64 15.92 -3.31 7.43
C LEU A 64 15.83 -2.57 6.09
N ASN A 65 16.38 -3.16 5.02
CA ASN A 65 16.23 -2.60 3.69
C ASN A 65 14.81 -2.81 3.17
N PRO A 66 14.16 -1.79 2.57
CA PRO A 66 12.79 -1.91 2.05
C PRO A 66 12.58 -3.07 1.06
N SER A 67 13.58 -3.39 0.24
CA SER A 67 13.52 -4.54 -0.68
C SER A 67 13.67 -5.87 0.03
N GLY A 68 14.55 -5.94 1.05
CA GLY A 68 14.69 -7.10 1.92
C GLY A 68 13.40 -7.38 2.70
N MET A 69 12.78 -6.35 3.27
CA MET A 69 11.49 -6.48 3.96
C MET A 69 10.40 -7.00 3.01
N ARG A 70 10.35 -6.53 1.75
CA ARG A 70 9.39 -7.07 0.77
C ARG A 70 9.62 -8.55 0.46
N THR A 71 10.89 -9.00 0.38
CA THR A 71 11.22 -10.43 0.20
C THR A 71 10.75 -11.24 1.41
N TYR A 72 11.00 -10.76 2.61
CA TYR A 72 10.54 -11.39 3.85
C TYR A 72 9.01 -11.52 3.90
N VAL A 73 8.30 -10.43 3.65
CA VAL A 73 6.82 -10.41 3.68
C VAL A 73 6.22 -11.34 2.63
N ARG A 74 6.73 -11.35 1.38
CA ARG A 74 6.25 -12.28 0.34
C ARG A 74 6.39 -13.74 0.78
N SER A 75 7.54 -14.10 1.36
CA SER A 75 7.76 -15.46 1.86
C SER A 75 6.83 -15.82 3.02
N LEU A 76 6.58 -14.86 3.92
CA LEU A 76 5.63 -15.04 5.01
C LEU A 76 4.19 -15.20 4.49
N CYS A 77 3.81 -14.46 3.44
CA CYS A 77 2.51 -14.61 2.77
C CYS A 77 2.35 -16.01 2.17
N PHE A 78 3.41 -16.55 1.56
CA PHE A 78 3.37 -17.91 1.00
C PHE A 78 3.21 -18.98 2.10
N ILE A 79 3.90 -18.81 3.24
CA ILE A 79 3.71 -19.67 4.41
C ILE A 79 2.25 -19.62 4.92
N LEU A 80 1.65 -18.43 4.94
CA LEU A 80 0.24 -18.28 5.32
C LEU A 80 -0.68 -18.99 4.32
N CYS A 81 -0.45 -18.85 3.01
CA CYS A 81 -1.22 -19.56 1.98
C CYS A 81 -1.12 -21.08 2.16
N LYS A 82 0.10 -21.62 2.35
CA LYS A 82 0.31 -23.04 2.62
C LYS A 82 -0.40 -23.50 3.90
N ALA A 83 -0.27 -22.76 4.98
CA ALA A 83 -0.93 -23.12 6.25
C ALA A 83 -2.47 -23.18 6.11
N VAL A 84 -3.04 -22.29 5.29
CA VAL A 84 -4.49 -22.32 5.01
C VAL A 84 -4.86 -23.49 4.09
N GLU A 85 -4.10 -23.77 3.04
CA GLU A 85 -4.31 -24.91 2.15
C GLU A 85 -4.25 -26.25 2.91
N ASP A 86 -3.26 -26.40 3.83
CA ASP A 86 -3.12 -27.60 4.66
C ASP A 86 -4.30 -27.84 5.62
N LEU A 87 -4.86 -26.78 6.18
CA LEU A 87 -5.93 -26.86 7.19
C LEU A 87 -7.34 -26.83 6.59
N TYR A 88 -7.48 -26.21 5.43
CA TYR A 88 -8.75 -25.97 4.76
C TYR A 88 -8.59 -26.18 3.25
N PRO A 89 -8.63 -27.43 2.74
CA PRO A 89 -8.40 -27.74 1.32
C PRO A 89 -9.30 -26.97 0.34
N ASP A 90 -10.54 -26.67 0.74
CA ASP A 90 -11.50 -25.87 -0.03
C ASP A 90 -11.45 -24.37 0.36
N GLY A 91 -10.64 -24.02 1.33
CA GLY A 91 -10.50 -22.66 1.84
C GLY A 91 -9.65 -21.78 0.92
N LYS A 92 -9.97 -20.49 0.89
CA LYS A 92 -9.17 -19.49 0.17
C LYS A 92 -8.79 -18.35 1.11
N ILE A 93 -7.56 -17.91 1.01
CA ILE A 93 -7.09 -16.70 1.68
C ILE A 93 -6.69 -15.67 0.65
N MET A 94 -7.17 -14.45 0.83
CA MET A 94 -6.85 -13.32 -0.02
C MET A 94 -6.10 -12.29 0.83
N LEU A 95 -4.85 -12.01 0.45
CA LEU A 95 -4.10 -10.91 1.03
C LEU A 95 -4.56 -9.63 0.33
N GLU A 96 -5.17 -8.74 1.12
CA GLU A 96 -5.82 -7.55 0.54
C GLU A 96 -4.97 -6.30 0.75
N HIS A 97 -5.21 -5.57 1.82
CA HIS A 97 -4.67 -4.22 1.98
C HIS A 97 -3.75 -4.11 3.21
N PRO A 98 -2.72 -3.25 3.15
CA PRO A 98 -1.95 -2.91 4.34
C PRO A 98 -2.83 -2.10 5.30
N VAL A 99 -3.04 -2.62 6.50
CA VAL A 99 -3.72 -1.93 7.61
C VAL A 99 -2.94 -2.19 8.89
N SER A 100 -3.01 -1.28 9.85
CA SER A 100 -2.34 -1.45 11.16
C SER A 100 -0.86 -1.84 11.02
N LYS A 101 -0.17 -1.31 10.00
CA LYS A 101 1.21 -1.66 9.62
C LYS A 101 1.47 -3.16 9.39
N GLY A 102 0.41 -3.94 9.18
CA GLY A 102 0.40 -5.34 8.76
C GLY A 102 -0.43 -5.50 7.49
N TYR A 103 -0.96 -6.71 7.24
CA TYR A 103 -1.77 -7.01 6.06
C TYR A 103 -3.10 -7.64 6.47
N TYR A 104 -4.19 -7.02 6.04
CA TYR A 104 -5.51 -7.62 6.19
C TYR A 104 -5.66 -8.77 5.20
N CYS A 105 -6.13 -9.90 5.71
CA CYS A 105 -6.33 -11.11 4.94
C CYS A 105 -7.79 -11.58 5.11
N ALA A 106 -8.50 -11.73 4.00
CA ALA A 106 -9.85 -12.29 4.00
C ALA A 106 -9.77 -13.81 3.86
N LEU A 107 -10.23 -14.54 4.87
CA LEU A 107 -10.30 -15.99 4.87
C LEU A 107 -11.71 -16.46 4.50
N GLN A 108 -11.81 -17.27 3.47
CA GLN A 108 -13.06 -17.86 2.97
C GLN A 108 -13.06 -19.37 3.19
N ILE A 109 -13.75 -19.83 4.23
CA ILE A 109 -13.84 -21.24 4.62
C ILE A 109 -15.30 -21.72 4.73
N GLY A 110 -16.21 -21.05 4.01
CA GLY A 110 -17.64 -21.41 4.00
C GLY A 110 -18.41 -21.01 5.26
N ARG A 111 -17.74 -20.42 6.26
CA ARG A 111 -18.32 -19.90 7.50
C ARG A 111 -17.53 -18.72 8.03
N GLU A 112 -18.03 -18.06 9.04
CA GLU A 112 -17.30 -16.99 9.72
C GLU A 112 -16.02 -17.52 10.39
N THR A 113 -14.93 -16.76 10.27
CA THR A 113 -13.63 -17.06 10.88
C THR A 113 -13.68 -16.85 12.39
N GLY A 114 -13.42 -17.87 13.17
CA GLY A 114 -13.35 -17.82 14.63
C GLY A 114 -11.92 -17.60 15.17
N LEU A 115 -11.79 -17.42 16.49
CA LEU A 115 -10.49 -17.34 17.17
C LEU A 115 -9.72 -18.68 17.12
N ASP A 116 -10.43 -19.79 17.09
CA ASP A 116 -9.83 -21.12 16.97
C ASP A 116 -9.14 -21.30 15.61
N ASP A 117 -9.78 -20.81 14.52
CA ASP A 117 -9.17 -20.82 13.18
C ASP A 117 -7.86 -20.03 13.16
N VAL A 118 -7.85 -18.84 13.78
CA VAL A 118 -6.65 -18.02 13.92
C VAL A 118 -5.54 -18.78 14.63
N SER A 119 -5.87 -19.43 15.74
CA SER A 119 -4.92 -20.19 16.55
C SER A 119 -4.35 -21.39 15.79
N ARG A 120 -5.17 -22.13 15.07
CA ARG A 120 -4.76 -23.27 14.24
C ARG A 120 -3.85 -22.83 13.09
N ILE A 121 -4.23 -21.77 12.36
CA ILE A 121 -3.41 -21.23 11.25
C ILE A 121 -2.06 -20.75 11.80
N LYS A 122 -2.07 -20.01 12.90
CA LYS A 122 -0.84 -19.54 13.56
C LYS A 122 0.08 -20.69 13.95
N GLN A 123 -0.48 -21.75 14.54
CA GLN A 123 0.29 -22.93 14.94
C GLN A 123 0.89 -23.62 13.70
N ARG A 124 0.08 -23.81 12.63
CA ARG A 124 0.57 -24.43 11.40
C ARG A 124 1.67 -23.61 10.73
N MET A 125 1.54 -22.29 10.68
CA MET A 125 2.61 -21.42 10.19
C MET A 125 3.91 -21.58 10.97
N LYS A 126 3.85 -21.71 12.30
CA LYS A 126 5.04 -21.97 13.13
C LYS A 126 5.71 -23.30 12.78
N GLU A 127 4.92 -24.37 12.65
CA GLU A 127 5.41 -25.69 12.26
C GLU A 127 6.14 -25.65 10.91
N ILE A 128 5.57 -24.95 9.91
CA ILE A 128 6.20 -24.76 8.59
C ILE A 128 7.52 -23.99 8.71
N VAL A 129 7.58 -22.97 9.57
CA VAL A 129 8.81 -22.20 9.81
C VAL A 129 9.88 -23.07 10.48
N GLU A 130 9.49 -23.81 11.52
CA GLU A 130 10.40 -24.71 12.28
C GLU A 130 10.94 -25.85 11.42
N ALA A 131 10.14 -26.35 10.47
CA ALA A 131 10.55 -27.38 9.52
C ALA A 131 11.60 -26.89 8.51
N ASN A 132 11.84 -25.60 8.41
CA ASN A 132 12.86 -24.97 7.55
C ASN A 132 12.82 -25.47 6.09
N ILE A 133 11.61 -25.48 5.50
CA ILE A 133 11.34 -25.99 4.16
C ILE A 133 11.88 -25.02 3.11
N PRO A 134 12.61 -25.46 2.06
CA PRO A 134 13.12 -24.61 1.01
C PRO A 134 11.99 -24.08 0.09
N PHE A 135 12.09 -22.83 -0.33
CA PHE A 135 11.30 -22.30 -1.44
C PHE A 135 12.01 -22.61 -2.75
N HIS A 136 11.34 -23.28 -3.67
CA HIS A 136 11.88 -23.56 -4.99
C HIS A 136 11.25 -22.64 -6.03
N ARG A 137 12.08 -22.05 -6.90
CA ARG A 137 11.65 -21.26 -8.06
C ARG A 137 11.87 -22.08 -9.33
N PHE A 138 10.83 -22.23 -10.10
CA PHE A 138 10.86 -22.87 -11.42
C PHE A 138 10.55 -21.83 -12.48
N GLU A 139 11.25 -21.92 -13.61
CA GLU A 139 11.04 -21.07 -14.76
C GLU A 139 10.86 -21.99 -15.99
N CYS A 140 9.75 -21.85 -16.67
CA CYS A 140 9.42 -22.64 -17.84
C CYS A 140 8.57 -21.83 -18.82
N HIS A 141 8.18 -22.43 -19.94
CA HIS A 141 7.35 -21.74 -20.92
C HIS A 141 6.03 -21.31 -20.31
N THR A 142 5.60 -20.07 -20.59
CA THR A 142 4.40 -19.47 -19.96
C THR A 142 3.16 -20.34 -20.13
N THR A 143 2.99 -21.02 -21.27
CA THR A 143 1.88 -21.94 -21.52
C THR A 143 1.85 -23.10 -20.53
N GLU A 144 3.01 -23.63 -20.13
CA GLU A 144 3.10 -24.72 -19.14
C GLU A 144 2.71 -24.25 -17.75
N VAL A 145 3.15 -23.03 -17.38
CA VAL A 145 2.78 -22.41 -16.09
C VAL A 145 1.28 -22.11 -16.04
N VAL A 146 0.71 -21.61 -17.11
CA VAL A 146 -0.73 -21.35 -17.25
C VAL A 146 -1.53 -22.64 -17.05
N GLU A 147 -1.14 -23.75 -17.70
CA GLU A 147 -1.80 -25.03 -17.54
C GLU A 147 -1.67 -25.59 -16.10
N LEU A 148 -0.53 -25.37 -15.44
CA LEU A 148 -0.32 -25.73 -14.06
C LEU A 148 -1.29 -25.00 -13.14
N PHE A 149 -1.41 -23.67 -13.27
CA PHE A 149 -2.35 -22.87 -12.48
C PHE A 149 -3.82 -23.17 -12.81
N ARG A 150 -4.13 -23.47 -14.08
CA ARG A 150 -5.49 -23.87 -14.49
C ARG A 150 -5.93 -25.16 -13.80
N ARG A 151 -5.04 -26.16 -13.77
CA ARG A 151 -5.30 -27.43 -13.03
C ARG A 151 -5.49 -27.24 -11.53
N LYS A 152 -4.84 -26.23 -10.94
CA LYS A 152 -5.00 -25.87 -9.51
C LYS A 152 -6.20 -24.91 -9.27
N GLY A 153 -6.95 -24.53 -10.32
CA GLY A 153 -8.10 -23.62 -10.20
C GLY A 153 -7.74 -22.15 -9.90
N MET A 154 -6.47 -21.76 -10.08
CA MET A 154 -5.96 -20.41 -9.82
C MET A 154 -6.19 -19.51 -11.04
N MET A 155 -7.46 -19.24 -11.38
CA MET A 155 -7.85 -18.54 -12.60
C MET A 155 -7.39 -17.09 -12.65
N ASP A 156 -7.17 -16.44 -11.52
CA ASP A 156 -6.56 -15.11 -11.41
C ASP A 156 -5.13 -15.10 -11.95
N LYS A 157 -4.33 -16.13 -11.64
CA LYS A 157 -2.97 -16.30 -12.15
C LYS A 157 -2.96 -16.68 -13.63
N VAL A 158 -3.91 -17.52 -14.06
CA VAL A 158 -4.11 -17.88 -15.47
C VAL A 158 -4.31 -16.59 -16.30
N ARG A 159 -5.31 -15.77 -15.97
CA ARG A 159 -5.59 -14.52 -16.69
C ARG A 159 -4.41 -13.55 -16.67
N LEU A 160 -3.72 -13.44 -15.53
CA LEU A 160 -2.55 -12.60 -15.42
C LEU A 160 -1.44 -13.01 -16.38
N LEU A 161 -1.11 -14.30 -16.44
CA LEU A 161 -0.03 -14.80 -17.27
C LEU A 161 -0.38 -14.84 -18.76
N GLU A 162 -1.62 -15.20 -19.12
CA GLU A 162 -2.08 -15.15 -20.51
C GLU A 162 -2.05 -13.74 -21.12
N THR A 163 -2.18 -12.71 -20.27
CA THR A 163 -2.15 -11.31 -20.69
C THR A 163 -0.80 -10.62 -20.49
N SER A 164 0.20 -11.32 -19.95
CA SER A 164 1.53 -10.72 -19.67
C SER A 164 2.38 -10.49 -20.92
N GLY A 165 2.16 -11.27 -21.98
CA GLY A 165 3.00 -11.28 -23.19
C GLY A 165 4.38 -11.92 -22.98
N GLU A 166 4.65 -12.49 -21.80
CA GLU A 166 5.91 -13.13 -21.45
C GLU A 166 6.01 -14.53 -22.07
N LEU A 167 7.15 -14.83 -22.76
CA LEU A 167 7.40 -16.16 -23.33
C LEU A 167 7.72 -17.19 -22.23
N TYR A 168 8.45 -16.77 -21.21
CA TYR A 168 8.80 -17.57 -20.03
C TYR A 168 8.24 -16.93 -18.79
N SER A 169 7.67 -17.74 -17.92
CA SER A 169 7.17 -17.34 -16.61
C SER A 169 7.74 -18.23 -15.53
N TYR A 170 7.72 -17.73 -14.32
CA TYR A 170 8.19 -18.50 -13.17
C TYR A 170 7.09 -18.64 -12.12
N TYR A 171 7.20 -19.67 -11.32
CA TYR A 171 6.39 -19.92 -10.15
C TYR A 171 7.24 -20.43 -8.99
N TYR A 172 6.69 -20.39 -7.81
CA TYR A 172 7.33 -20.92 -6.61
C TYR A 172 6.56 -22.12 -6.08
N THR A 173 7.30 -23.05 -5.46
CA THR A 173 6.71 -24.15 -4.70
C THR A 173 7.18 -24.11 -3.25
N LEU A 174 6.29 -24.49 -2.35
CA LEU A 174 6.55 -24.78 -0.95
C LEU A 174 5.89 -26.13 -0.69
N GLU A 175 6.68 -27.23 -0.79
CA GLU A 175 6.18 -28.61 -0.91
C GLU A 175 5.19 -28.73 -2.09
N ASP A 176 3.94 -29.13 -1.83
CA ASP A 176 2.86 -29.33 -2.81
C ASP A 176 2.05 -28.06 -3.13
N THR A 177 2.23 -26.99 -2.35
CA THR A 177 1.62 -25.67 -2.60
C THR A 177 2.41 -24.91 -3.66
N ILE A 178 1.71 -24.33 -4.61
CA ILE A 178 2.31 -23.49 -5.68
C ILE A 178 1.71 -22.10 -5.66
N ASP A 179 2.51 -21.08 -6.01
CA ASP A 179 2.01 -19.73 -6.24
C ASP A 179 2.95 -18.89 -7.11
N TYR A 180 2.47 -17.72 -7.53
CA TYR A 180 3.20 -16.74 -8.31
C TYR A 180 3.46 -15.49 -7.47
N TYR A 181 4.72 -15.07 -7.35
CA TYR A 181 5.12 -13.88 -6.62
C TYR A 181 5.97 -12.95 -7.48
N TYR A 182 5.60 -11.69 -7.55
CA TYR A 182 6.35 -10.66 -8.26
C TYR A 182 7.62 -10.29 -7.48
N GLY A 183 8.69 -11.05 -7.70
CA GLY A 183 10.00 -10.90 -7.06
C GLY A 183 10.44 -12.13 -6.26
N SER A 184 11.62 -12.04 -5.68
CA SER A 184 12.26 -13.15 -4.98
C SER A 184 11.63 -13.46 -3.63
N LEU A 185 11.75 -14.73 -3.21
CA LEU A 185 11.46 -15.24 -1.88
C LEU A 185 12.77 -15.51 -1.11
N LEU A 186 12.65 -15.76 0.19
CA LEU A 186 13.74 -16.25 1.06
C LEU A 186 14.21 -17.62 0.60
N PRO A 187 15.41 -18.08 1.02
CA PRO A 187 15.87 -19.42 0.70
C PRO A 187 15.00 -20.54 1.24
N SER A 188 14.50 -20.39 2.46
CA SER A 188 13.66 -21.37 3.16
C SER A 188 12.76 -20.68 4.20
N THR A 189 11.78 -21.43 4.73
CA THR A 189 10.84 -20.94 5.73
C THR A 189 11.52 -20.60 7.06
N GLY A 190 12.62 -21.25 7.41
CA GLY A 190 13.40 -20.99 8.63
C GLY A 190 14.07 -19.61 8.70
N TYR A 191 14.10 -18.84 7.60
CA TYR A 191 14.54 -17.45 7.60
C TYR A 191 13.50 -16.50 8.24
N ILE A 192 12.26 -16.96 8.43
CA ILE A 192 11.21 -16.20 9.11
C ILE A 192 11.44 -16.26 10.63
N ARG A 193 11.81 -15.15 11.23
CA ARG A 193 12.12 -15.06 12.67
C ARG A 193 10.94 -14.55 13.49
N LYS A 194 10.22 -13.57 12.98
CA LYS A 194 9.18 -12.87 13.72
C LYS A 194 7.94 -12.65 12.86
N PHE A 195 6.82 -13.11 13.32
CA PHE A 195 5.50 -12.84 12.75
C PHE A 195 4.42 -13.13 13.78
N ASP A 196 3.22 -12.67 13.50
CA ASP A 196 2.03 -13.07 14.23
C ASP A 196 0.82 -13.00 13.31
N ILE A 197 -0.26 -13.66 13.70
CA ILE A 197 -1.56 -13.57 13.06
C ILE A 197 -2.62 -13.43 14.14
N VAL A 198 -3.51 -12.47 13.98
CA VAL A 198 -4.58 -12.19 14.94
C VAL A 198 -5.91 -11.99 14.22
N LYS A 199 -7.01 -12.20 14.94
CA LYS A 199 -8.34 -11.84 14.45
C LYS A 199 -8.42 -10.33 14.27
N TYR A 200 -8.91 -9.89 13.10
CA TYR A 200 -9.08 -8.48 12.79
C TYR A 200 -10.40 -8.29 12.06
N TYR A 201 -11.39 -7.75 12.77
CA TYR A 201 -12.79 -7.68 12.33
C TYR A 201 -13.32 -9.04 11.82
N ASP A 202 -13.75 -9.09 10.55
CA ASP A 202 -14.26 -10.33 9.90
C ASP A 202 -13.15 -11.21 9.28
N GLY A 203 -11.91 -10.71 9.20
CA GLY A 203 -10.76 -11.41 8.65
C GLY A 203 -9.62 -11.61 9.64
N LEU A 204 -8.42 -11.65 9.12
CA LEU A 204 -7.16 -11.83 9.83
C LEU A 204 -6.23 -10.64 9.58
N LEU A 205 -5.39 -10.33 10.54
CA LEU A 205 -4.26 -9.43 10.36
C LEU A 205 -2.96 -10.23 10.43
N LEU A 206 -2.24 -10.30 9.33
CA LEU A 206 -0.87 -10.79 9.28
C LEU A 206 0.05 -9.67 9.79
N ARG A 207 0.65 -9.87 10.97
CA ARG A 207 1.59 -8.93 11.57
C ARG A 207 2.99 -9.24 11.13
N VAL A 208 3.71 -8.22 10.75
CA VAL A 208 5.08 -8.30 10.24
C VAL A 208 6.05 -7.56 11.15
N PRO A 209 7.35 -7.83 11.07
CA PRO A 209 8.35 -7.10 11.85
C PRO A 209 8.29 -5.59 11.64
N ASN A 210 8.59 -4.85 12.70
CA ASN A 210 8.77 -3.41 12.61
C ASN A 210 9.94 -3.09 11.68
N ARG A 211 9.80 -2.07 10.85
CA ARG A 211 10.80 -1.71 9.83
C ARG A 211 12.11 -1.16 10.40
N GLN A 212 12.08 -0.59 11.60
CA GLN A 212 13.25 -0.04 12.27
C GLN A 212 13.86 -1.01 13.28
N ASN A 213 13.03 -1.86 13.89
CA ASN A 213 13.46 -2.88 14.85
C ASN A 213 12.75 -4.22 14.55
N PRO A 214 13.34 -5.11 13.74
CA PRO A 214 12.73 -6.37 13.36
C PRO A 214 12.51 -7.39 14.50
N GLU A 215 13.03 -7.13 15.68
CA GLU A 215 12.81 -7.98 16.86
C GLU A 215 11.44 -7.77 17.51
N ILE A 216 10.73 -6.74 17.11
CA ILE A 216 9.38 -6.45 17.60
C ILE A 216 8.37 -6.46 16.48
N LEU A 217 7.11 -6.71 16.81
CA LEU A 217 5.97 -6.56 15.90
C LEU A 217 5.29 -5.23 16.14
N GLU A 218 4.75 -4.64 15.08
CA GLU A 218 3.94 -3.43 15.20
C GLU A 218 2.70 -3.68 16.08
N GLU A 219 2.29 -2.67 16.81
CA GLU A 219 1.06 -2.74 17.61
C GLU A 219 -0.18 -2.81 16.71
N VAL A 220 -1.19 -3.52 17.18
CA VAL A 220 -2.46 -3.63 16.46
C VAL A 220 -3.31 -2.40 16.73
N VAL A 221 -3.52 -1.61 15.69
CA VAL A 221 -4.40 -0.44 15.72
C VAL A 221 -5.71 -0.76 15.01
N LYS A 222 -6.83 -0.55 15.69
CA LYS A 222 -8.14 -0.69 15.06
C LYS A 222 -8.40 0.49 14.12
N GLN A 223 -8.55 0.21 12.84
CA GLN A 223 -8.76 1.19 11.75
C GLN A 223 -10.05 0.87 10.99
N GLU A 224 -11.18 0.90 11.69
CA GLU A 224 -12.48 0.50 11.16
C GLU A 224 -12.86 1.28 9.89
N LYS A 225 -12.79 2.61 9.94
CA LYS A 225 -13.11 3.47 8.79
C LYS A 225 -12.23 3.18 7.57
N MET A 226 -10.94 2.91 7.78
CA MET A 226 -10.03 2.54 6.70
C MET A 226 -10.40 1.19 6.09
N LEU A 227 -10.73 0.21 6.92
CA LEU A 227 -11.17 -1.11 6.46
C LEU A 227 -12.48 -1.02 5.67
N GLU A 228 -13.44 -0.20 6.11
CA GLU A 228 -14.69 0.03 5.38
C GLU A 228 -14.45 0.64 3.99
N VAL A 229 -13.53 1.60 3.88
CA VAL A 229 -13.14 2.17 2.58
C VAL A 229 -12.56 1.09 1.66
N PHE A 230 -11.70 0.21 2.17
CA PHE A 230 -11.15 -0.90 1.38
C PHE A 230 -12.25 -1.90 0.95
N LYS A 231 -13.21 -2.21 1.84
CA LYS A 231 -14.36 -3.07 1.50
C LYS A 231 -15.24 -2.43 0.43
N GLU A 232 -15.45 -1.11 0.49
CA GLU A 232 -16.18 -0.37 -0.53
C GLU A 232 -15.48 -0.44 -1.89
N HIS A 233 -14.15 -0.23 -1.94
CA HIS A 233 -13.37 -0.37 -3.18
C HIS A 233 -13.44 -1.80 -3.74
N ARG A 234 -13.35 -2.81 -2.89
CA ARG A 234 -13.52 -4.21 -3.34
C ARG A 234 -14.90 -4.43 -3.96
N ARG A 235 -15.97 -3.90 -3.36
CA ARG A 235 -17.32 -3.96 -3.91
C ARG A 235 -17.39 -3.27 -5.28
N TRP A 236 -16.74 -2.13 -5.46
CA TRP A 236 -16.68 -1.44 -6.74
C TRP A 236 -15.97 -2.31 -7.80
N ASN A 237 -14.84 -2.90 -7.45
CA ASN A 237 -14.13 -3.82 -8.35
C ASN A 237 -15.00 -5.04 -8.75
N GLN A 238 -15.81 -5.56 -7.84
CA GLN A 238 -16.78 -6.63 -8.13
C GLN A 238 -17.88 -6.15 -9.11
N ILE A 239 -18.40 -4.94 -8.94
CA ILE A 239 -19.37 -4.35 -9.87
C ILE A 239 -18.77 -4.19 -11.27
N LEU A 240 -17.50 -3.78 -11.33
CA LEU A 240 -16.73 -3.63 -12.58
C LEU A 240 -16.31 -4.98 -13.19
N GLY A 241 -16.40 -6.09 -12.46
CA GLY A 241 -15.90 -7.40 -12.90
C GLY A 241 -14.37 -7.49 -12.97
N VAL A 242 -13.65 -6.58 -12.28
CA VAL A 242 -12.18 -6.48 -12.29
C VAL A 242 -11.61 -6.66 -10.89
N GLY A 243 -11.69 -7.87 -10.37
CA GLY A 243 -11.20 -8.20 -9.02
C GLY A 243 -9.67 -8.35 -8.94
N THR A 244 -9.00 -8.59 -10.05
CA THR A 244 -7.56 -8.83 -10.13
C THR A 244 -6.93 -8.08 -11.31
N VAL A 245 -5.59 -7.96 -11.32
CA VAL A 245 -4.86 -7.38 -12.45
C VAL A 245 -5.10 -8.17 -13.74
N GLY A 246 -5.18 -9.51 -13.64
CA GLY A 246 -5.51 -10.36 -14.79
C GLY A 246 -6.89 -10.05 -15.38
N ASP A 247 -7.91 -9.86 -14.54
CA ASP A 247 -9.26 -9.46 -14.99
C ASP A 247 -9.22 -8.11 -15.70
N PHE A 248 -8.50 -7.15 -15.12
CA PHE A 248 -8.34 -5.81 -15.70
C PHE A 248 -7.65 -5.86 -17.08
N ASN A 249 -6.57 -6.64 -17.20
CA ASN A 249 -5.87 -6.81 -18.47
C ASN A 249 -6.78 -7.43 -19.54
N VAL A 250 -7.54 -8.47 -19.18
CA VAL A 250 -8.52 -9.09 -20.10
C VAL A 250 -9.53 -8.05 -20.56
N ALA A 251 -10.15 -7.31 -19.65
CA ALA A 251 -11.13 -6.29 -19.99
C ALA A 251 -10.55 -5.20 -20.92
N CYS A 252 -9.30 -4.77 -20.68
CA CYS A 252 -8.61 -3.82 -21.57
C CYS A 252 -8.37 -4.40 -22.97
N ASN A 253 -7.93 -5.66 -23.07
CA ASN A 253 -7.66 -6.32 -24.33
C ASN A 253 -8.95 -6.57 -25.15
N GLU A 254 -10.08 -6.76 -24.48
CA GLU A 254 -11.41 -6.90 -25.09
C GLU A 254 -12.07 -5.56 -25.46
N GLY A 255 -11.43 -4.43 -25.17
CA GLY A 255 -11.89 -3.09 -25.55
C GLY A 255 -12.81 -2.41 -24.52
N TYR A 256 -13.01 -2.98 -23.33
CA TYR A 256 -13.87 -2.43 -22.27
C TYR A 256 -13.24 -1.30 -21.44
N ALA A 257 -12.03 -0.83 -21.76
CA ALA A 257 -11.32 0.19 -20.99
C ALA A 257 -12.15 1.47 -20.78
N THR A 258 -12.84 1.95 -21.84
CA THR A 258 -13.70 3.14 -21.75
C THR A 258 -14.90 2.94 -20.80
N ASP A 259 -15.52 1.77 -20.86
CA ASP A 259 -16.65 1.45 -19.97
C ASP A 259 -16.21 1.37 -18.51
N LEU A 260 -15.04 0.76 -18.25
CA LEU A 260 -14.44 0.74 -16.90
C LEU A 260 -14.20 2.14 -16.35
N ILE A 261 -13.68 3.06 -17.17
CA ILE A 261 -13.47 4.47 -16.80
C ILE A 261 -14.82 5.12 -16.48
N ASN A 262 -15.79 5.03 -17.38
CA ASN A 262 -17.09 5.66 -17.22
C ASN A 262 -17.84 5.16 -15.97
N VAL A 263 -17.82 3.86 -15.71
CA VAL A 263 -18.47 3.29 -14.51
C VAL A 263 -17.73 3.68 -13.24
N SER A 264 -16.39 3.72 -13.26
CA SER A 264 -15.59 4.17 -12.13
C SER A 264 -15.89 5.64 -11.78
N GLU A 265 -15.95 6.51 -12.79
CA GLU A 265 -16.32 7.92 -12.60
C GLU A 265 -17.74 8.07 -12.07
N ALA A 266 -18.71 7.30 -12.60
CA ALA A 266 -20.09 7.32 -12.12
C ALA A 266 -20.21 6.87 -10.65
N LEU A 267 -19.47 5.83 -10.24
CA LEU A 267 -19.42 5.38 -8.85
C LEU A 267 -18.85 6.45 -7.93
N GLN A 268 -17.77 7.11 -8.36
CA GLN A 268 -17.16 8.21 -7.60
C GLN A 268 -18.13 9.41 -7.49
N GLU A 269 -18.74 9.82 -8.59
CA GLU A 269 -19.70 10.95 -8.59
C GLU A 269 -20.90 10.66 -7.69
N LYS A 270 -21.43 9.44 -7.75
CA LYS A 270 -22.50 9.00 -6.84
C LYS A 270 -22.09 9.10 -5.37
N LYS A 271 -20.84 8.76 -5.03
CA LYS A 271 -20.34 8.90 -3.67
C LYS A 271 -20.26 10.37 -3.24
N ILE A 272 -19.78 11.25 -4.11
CA ILE A 272 -19.70 12.70 -3.84
C ILE A 272 -21.10 13.29 -3.66
N SER A 273 -22.06 12.90 -4.52
CA SER A 273 -23.46 13.31 -4.39
C SER A 273 -24.04 12.88 -3.05
N ASN A 274 -23.84 11.63 -2.62
CA ASN A 274 -24.33 11.15 -1.32
C ASN A 274 -23.76 11.97 -0.15
N ILE A 275 -22.47 12.37 -0.22
CA ILE A 275 -21.86 13.24 0.79
C ILE A 275 -22.55 14.63 0.81
N ALA A 276 -22.82 15.21 -0.35
CA ALA A 276 -23.51 16.49 -0.45
C ALA A 276 -24.93 16.41 0.09
N ASP A 277 -25.64 15.32 -0.19
CA ASP A 277 -26.99 15.06 0.32
C ASP A 277 -27.00 14.90 1.85
N GLU A 278 -26.01 14.19 2.41
CA GLU A 278 -25.86 14.06 3.86
C GLU A 278 -25.65 15.43 4.53
N ILE A 279 -24.77 16.26 3.96
CA ILE A 279 -24.53 17.63 4.45
C ILE A 279 -25.83 18.46 4.43
N TYR A 280 -26.60 18.38 3.34
CA TYR A 280 -27.88 19.08 3.20
C TYR A 280 -28.92 18.59 4.22
N HIS A 281 -29.06 17.27 4.38
CA HIS A 281 -30.05 16.70 5.31
C HIS A 281 -29.69 16.99 6.78
N ARG A 282 -28.43 17.03 7.16
CA ARG A 282 -28.01 17.49 8.49
C ARG A 282 -28.49 18.92 8.77
N GLY A 283 -28.42 19.80 7.77
CA GLY A 283 -28.91 21.17 7.87
C GLY A 283 -30.40 21.25 8.14
N LYS A 284 -31.23 20.44 7.47
CA LYS A 284 -32.68 20.35 7.70
C LYS A 284 -33.05 19.83 9.09
N ASN A 285 -32.20 18.99 9.68
CA ASN A 285 -32.41 18.41 10.99
C ASN A 285 -31.84 19.27 12.14
N GLY A 286 -31.51 20.54 11.89
CA GLY A 286 -30.99 21.46 12.88
C GLY A 286 -29.48 21.30 13.20
N GLN A 287 -28.80 20.38 12.54
CA GLN A 287 -27.35 20.15 12.68
C GLN A 287 -26.61 20.71 11.46
N ARG A 288 -26.68 22.00 11.27
CA ARG A 288 -26.13 22.64 10.07
C ARG A 288 -24.62 22.52 10.00
N VAL A 289 -24.14 21.95 8.88
CA VAL A 289 -22.72 21.89 8.53
C VAL A 289 -22.31 23.26 7.98
N LYS A 290 -21.39 23.95 8.67
CA LYS A 290 -20.80 25.22 8.22
C LYS A 290 -19.39 25.03 7.64
N LEU A 291 -18.75 23.91 7.97
CA LEU A 291 -17.37 23.62 7.61
C LEU A 291 -17.20 22.17 7.17
N VAL A 292 -16.56 21.97 6.03
CA VAL A 292 -16.13 20.67 5.51
C VAL A 292 -14.61 20.67 5.43
N LEU A 293 -13.97 19.69 6.05
CA LEU A 293 -12.52 19.51 6.04
C LEU A 293 -12.15 18.37 5.08
N ILE A 294 -11.26 18.65 4.10
CA ILE A 294 -10.77 17.69 3.13
C ILE A 294 -9.28 17.49 3.35
N SER A 295 -8.90 16.31 3.84
CA SER A 295 -7.52 15.95 4.13
C SER A 295 -7.05 14.81 3.23
N GLY A 296 -5.77 14.83 2.88
CA GLY A 296 -5.11 13.76 2.11
C GLY A 296 -3.69 14.14 1.72
N PRO A 297 -2.85 13.17 1.32
CA PRO A 297 -1.46 13.43 0.93
C PRO A 297 -1.37 14.31 -0.32
N SER A 298 -0.15 14.77 -0.63
CA SER A 298 0.10 15.51 -1.86
C SER A 298 -0.33 14.68 -3.08
N SER A 299 -0.85 15.34 -4.11
CA SER A 299 -1.35 14.72 -5.35
C SER A 299 -2.48 13.69 -5.19
N SER A 300 -3.17 13.65 -4.04
CA SER A 300 -4.30 12.72 -3.79
C SER A 300 -5.63 13.14 -4.44
N GLY A 301 -5.66 14.28 -5.14
CA GLY A 301 -6.88 14.76 -5.79
C GLY A 301 -7.80 15.63 -4.91
N LYS A 302 -7.33 16.12 -3.75
CA LYS A 302 -8.11 17.00 -2.84
C LYS A 302 -8.82 18.13 -3.57
N THR A 303 -8.10 18.86 -4.41
CA THR A 303 -8.64 20.00 -5.16
C THR A 303 -9.74 19.58 -6.14
N THR A 304 -9.57 18.45 -6.83
CA THR A 304 -10.59 17.90 -7.74
C THR A 304 -11.84 17.47 -6.98
N PHE A 305 -11.66 16.78 -5.85
CA PHE A 305 -12.73 16.37 -4.97
C PHE A 305 -13.50 17.58 -4.43
N SER A 306 -12.80 18.61 -3.91
CA SER A 306 -13.40 19.86 -3.42
C SER A 306 -14.26 20.55 -4.48
N LYS A 307 -13.77 20.64 -5.73
CA LYS A 307 -14.53 21.22 -6.84
C LYS A 307 -15.78 20.43 -7.18
N ARG A 308 -15.67 19.09 -7.27
CA ARG A 308 -16.84 18.22 -7.55
C ARG A 308 -17.86 18.26 -6.42
N LEU A 309 -17.41 18.21 -5.15
CA LEU A 309 -18.28 18.37 -4.00
C LEU A 309 -19.00 19.74 -4.00
N SER A 310 -18.29 20.81 -4.35
CA SER A 310 -18.87 22.14 -4.48
C SER A 310 -20.02 22.15 -5.50
N ILE A 311 -19.87 21.48 -6.65
CA ILE A 311 -20.94 21.40 -7.66
C ILE A 311 -22.16 20.68 -7.08
N GLN A 312 -21.99 19.57 -6.37
CA GLN A 312 -23.09 18.82 -5.77
C GLN A 312 -23.78 19.58 -4.63
N LEU A 313 -23.00 20.34 -3.83
CA LEU A 313 -23.58 21.23 -2.80
C LEU A 313 -24.40 22.35 -3.43
N MET A 314 -23.94 22.96 -4.55
CA MET A 314 -24.70 23.97 -5.29
C MET A 314 -26.00 23.37 -5.87
N ALA A 315 -25.98 22.14 -6.37
CA ALA A 315 -27.18 21.43 -6.84
C ALA A 315 -28.22 21.25 -5.72
N ASN A 316 -27.77 21.14 -4.46
CA ASN A 316 -28.61 21.09 -3.27
C ASN A 316 -29.03 22.49 -2.73
N GLY A 317 -28.72 23.58 -3.46
CA GLY A 317 -29.05 24.96 -3.07
C GLY A 317 -28.15 25.58 -2.01
N LEU A 318 -27.00 24.97 -1.73
CA LEU A 318 -25.98 25.47 -0.79
C LEU A 318 -24.93 26.31 -1.53
N LYS A 319 -24.22 27.17 -0.81
CA LYS A 319 -23.16 28.01 -1.34
C LYS A 319 -21.79 27.56 -0.81
N PRO A 320 -21.11 26.63 -1.48
CA PRO A 320 -19.76 26.21 -1.07
C PRO A 320 -18.74 27.33 -1.35
N TYR A 321 -17.84 27.54 -0.41
CA TYR A 321 -16.71 28.44 -0.57
C TYR A 321 -15.40 27.72 -0.22
N PRO A 322 -14.57 27.35 -1.21
CA PRO A 322 -13.29 26.68 -0.96
C PRO A 322 -12.24 27.68 -0.47
N ILE A 323 -11.53 27.33 0.58
CA ILE A 323 -10.37 28.05 1.12
C ILE A 323 -9.18 27.11 1.10
N SER A 324 -8.08 27.55 0.43
CA SER A 324 -6.84 26.78 0.45
C SER A 324 -6.01 27.13 1.68
N LEU A 325 -5.61 26.12 2.46
CA LEU A 325 -4.69 26.29 3.58
C LEU A 325 -3.32 26.80 3.15
N ASP A 326 -2.91 26.55 1.89
CA ASP A 326 -1.64 27.06 1.35
C ASP A 326 -1.55 28.59 1.40
N ASN A 327 -2.68 29.30 1.41
CA ASN A 327 -2.72 30.75 1.56
C ASN A 327 -2.35 31.23 2.99
N TYR A 328 -2.32 30.31 3.96
CA TYR A 328 -2.02 30.61 5.36
C TYR A 328 -0.60 30.21 5.77
N PHE A 329 0.29 29.90 4.83
CA PHE A 329 1.70 29.68 5.16
C PHE A 329 2.30 30.91 5.84
N VAL A 330 3.20 30.65 6.79
CA VAL A 330 4.09 31.69 7.29
C VAL A 330 5.05 32.14 6.19
N ASP A 331 5.66 33.35 6.34
CA ASP A 331 6.68 33.76 5.39
C ASP A 331 7.79 32.72 5.28
N ARG A 332 8.33 32.49 4.08
CA ARG A 332 9.31 31.43 3.78
C ARG A 332 10.45 31.38 4.80
N GLU A 333 10.95 32.53 5.22
CA GLU A 333 12.05 32.62 6.19
C GLU A 333 11.69 32.05 7.57
N LYS A 334 10.40 31.97 7.89
CA LYS A 334 9.87 31.43 9.18
C LYS A 334 9.43 29.98 9.06
N THR A 335 9.44 29.39 7.86
CA THR A 335 9.07 27.99 7.66
C THR A 335 10.05 27.08 8.41
N PRO A 336 9.56 26.07 9.17
CA PRO A 336 10.43 25.08 9.82
C PRO A 336 11.37 24.43 8.80
N LYS A 337 12.51 23.94 9.30
CA LYS A 337 13.47 23.20 8.47
C LYS A 337 13.48 21.74 8.89
N ASP A 338 13.68 20.86 7.90
CA ASP A 338 13.86 19.44 8.10
C ASP A 338 15.28 19.10 8.64
N GLU A 339 15.55 17.82 8.85
CA GLU A 339 16.85 17.33 9.34
C GLU A 339 18.03 17.63 8.38
N LYS A 340 17.75 17.94 7.11
CA LYS A 340 18.74 18.29 6.09
C LYS A 340 18.96 19.79 5.97
N GLY A 341 18.15 20.61 6.66
CA GLY A 341 18.19 22.05 6.61
C GLY A 341 17.35 22.69 5.50
N ASP A 342 16.57 21.90 4.75
CA ASP A 342 15.62 22.37 3.76
C ASP A 342 14.30 22.81 4.42
N TYR A 343 13.55 23.72 3.76
CA TYR A 343 12.25 24.15 4.28
C TYR A 343 11.22 23.02 4.25
N ASP A 344 10.64 22.69 5.41
CA ASP A 344 9.62 21.68 5.58
C ASP A 344 8.21 22.27 5.48
N TYR A 345 7.67 22.32 4.27
CA TYR A 345 6.30 22.79 4.00
C TYR A 345 5.22 21.78 4.40
N GLU A 346 5.57 20.54 4.72
CA GLU A 346 4.63 19.52 5.23
C GLU A 346 4.47 19.63 6.75
N SER A 347 5.31 20.40 7.42
CA SER A 347 5.17 20.68 8.85
C SER A 347 3.88 21.44 9.15
N LEU A 348 3.17 21.06 10.19
CA LEU A 348 2.00 21.80 10.70
C LEU A 348 2.34 23.28 11.01
N TYR A 349 3.55 23.54 11.48
CA TYR A 349 4.04 24.89 11.83
C TYR A 349 4.52 25.70 10.61
N ALA A 350 4.46 25.14 9.40
CA ALA A 350 4.57 25.92 8.17
C ALA A 350 3.33 26.82 7.96
N LEU A 351 2.20 26.46 8.61
CA LEU A 351 0.98 27.26 8.63
C LEU A 351 0.97 28.24 9.82
N ASP A 352 0.44 29.43 9.59
CA ASP A 352 0.12 30.40 10.65
C ASP A 352 -1.20 29.98 11.34
N LEU A 353 -1.11 29.04 12.24
CA LEU A 353 -2.26 28.42 12.90
C LEU A 353 -3.06 29.44 13.72
N GLU A 354 -2.39 30.38 14.35
CA GLU A 354 -3.06 31.41 15.17
C GLU A 354 -3.92 32.31 14.31
N PHE A 355 -3.34 32.83 13.22
CA PHE A 355 -4.03 33.70 12.27
C PHE A 355 -5.18 32.94 11.57
N PHE A 356 -4.93 31.71 11.12
CA PHE A 356 -5.95 30.87 10.50
C PHE A 356 -7.13 30.61 11.45
N ASN A 357 -6.87 30.17 12.70
CA ASN A 357 -7.91 29.90 13.67
C ASN A 357 -8.74 31.15 14.00
N LYS A 358 -8.08 32.29 14.16
CA LYS A 358 -8.77 33.58 14.39
C LYS A 358 -9.70 33.93 13.23
N GLN A 359 -9.21 33.86 11.99
CA GLN A 359 -10.06 34.16 10.84
C GLN A 359 -11.22 33.16 10.68
N LEU A 360 -10.97 31.87 10.91
CA LEU A 360 -12.02 30.84 10.85
C LEU A 360 -13.09 31.11 11.91
N GLN A 361 -12.71 31.45 13.13
CA GLN A 361 -13.66 31.82 14.21
C GLN A 361 -14.46 33.07 13.83
N ASP A 362 -13.82 34.12 13.34
CA ASP A 362 -14.50 35.35 12.92
C ASP A 362 -15.52 35.07 11.80
N LEU A 363 -15.16 34.25 10.79
CA LEU A 363 -16.07 33.80 9.75
C LEU A 363 -17.26 33.03 10.33
N LEU A 364 -17.01 32.03 11.20
CA LEU A 364 -18.09 31.21 11.80
C LEU A 364 -19.05 32.04 12.68
N HIS A 365 -18.57 33.18 13.23
CA HIS A 365 -19.42 34.16 13.94
C HIS A 365 -20.05 35.21 13.02
N GLY A 366 -19.92 35.06 11.67
CA GLY A 366 -20.56 35.93 10.69
C GLY A 366 -19.88 37.30 10.53
N LYS A 367 -18.62 37.43 10.98
CA LYS A 367 -17.82 38.63 10.72
C LYS A 367 -17.22 38.60 9.32
N GLU A 368 -16.98 39.78 8.75
CA GLU A 368 -16.24 39.91 7.51
C GLU A 368 -14.73 39.83 7.79
N VAL A 369 -14.01 39.04 6.99
CA VAL A 369 -12.55 38.93 7.06
C VAL A 369 -11.93 39.17 5.68
N GLU A 370 -10.70 39.67 5.65
CA GLU A 370 -9.92 39.77 4.42
C GLU A 370 -9.08 38.50 4.28
N LEU A 371 -9.26 37.75 3.19
CA LEU A 371 -8.57 36.49 2.96
C LEU A 371 -7.13 36.74 2.49
N PRO A 372 -6.16 36.00 3.05
CA PRO A 372 -4.78 36.08 2.59
C PRO A 372 -4.61 35.35 1.25
N ARG A 373 -3.55 35.72 0.52
CA ARG A 373 -3.00 34.97 -0.60
C ARG A 373 -1.52 34.76 -0.36
N PHE A 374 -1.04 33.53 -0.51
CA PHE A 374 0.37 33.25 -0.42
C PHE A 374 1.02 33.37 -1.81
N ASN A 375 2.02 34.21 -1.92
CA ASN A 375 2.81 34.37 -3.15
C ASN A 375 4.01 33.42 -3.10
N PHE A 376 3.93 32.30 -3.83
CA PHE A 376 4.97 31.28 -3.85
C PHE A 376 6.30 31.78 -4.47
N THR A 377 6.26 32.78 -5.30
CA THR A 377 7.48 33.38 -5.91
C THR A 377 8.26 34.16 -4.86
N THR A 378 7.59 35.09 -4.15
CA THR A 378 8.20 35.91 -3.11
C THR A 378 8.34 35.21 -1.78
N GLY A 379 7.55 34.13 -1.54
CA GLY A 379 7.49 33.42 -0.29
C GLY A 379 6.85 34.24 0.83
N ARG A 380 5.91 35.12 0.52
CA ARG A 380 5.24 36.02 1.47
C ARG A 380 3.73 35.98 1.32
N ARG A 381 3.04 36.24 2.43
CA ARG A 381 1.60 36.47 2.47
C ARG A 381 1.26 37.87 2.00
N GLU A 382 0.26 37.99 1.15
CA GLU A 382 -0.26 39.22 0.60
C GLU A 382 -1.74 39.36 0.87
N PHE A 383 -2.24 40.58 1.03
CA PHE A 383 -3.67 40.89 1.11
C PHE A 383 -4.03 41.75 -0.12
N LYS A 384 -5.04 41.30 -0.88
CA LYS A 384 -5.45 41.91 -2.14
C LYS A 384 -6.86 42.52 -2.10
N GLY A 385 -7.44 42.65 -0.90
CA GLY A 385 -8.78 43.14 -0.69
C GLY A 385 -9.87 42.11 -0.88
N ASP A 386 -9.53 40.81 -0.94
CA ASP A 386 -10.51 39.72 -1.06
C ASP A 386 -11.23 39.54 0.28
N LYS A 387 -12.44 40.06 0.39
CA LYS A 387 -13.24 39.99 1.61
C LYS A 387 -14.27 38.88 1.53
N LEU A 388 -14.44 38.17 2.65
CA LEU A 388 -15.42 37.10 2.81
C LEU A 388 -16.23 37.34 4.09
N LYS A 389 -17.56 37.21 3.96
CA LYS A 389 -18.49 37.10 5.07
C LYS A 389 -19.41 35.94 4.77
N ILE A 390 -19.53 34.99 5.67
CA ILE A 390 -20.40 33.84 5.47
C ILE A 390 -21.85 34.17 5.80
N ASP A 391 -22.74 33.75 4.92
CA ASP A 391 -24.17 33.77 5.15
C ASP A 391 -24.69 32.39 5.64
N ASP A 392 -25.99 32.35 5.90
CA ASP A 392 -26.63 31.17 6.42
C ASP A 392 -26.62 29.97 5.47
N ASN A 393 -26.49 30.15 4.14
CA ASN A 393 -26.47 29.06 3.16
C ASN A 393 -25.04 28.71 2.69
N MET A 394 -24.03 29.40 3.23
CA MET A 394 -22.65 29.20 2.86
C MET A 394 -22.01 28.09 3.67
N ILE A 395 -21.18 27.28 3.02
CA ILE A 395 -20.36 26.20 3.60
C ILE A 395 -18.92 26.46 3.21
N LEU A 396 -18.03 26.54 4.21
CA LEU A 396 -16.59 26.61 3.99
C LEU A 396 -16.05 25.20 3.69
N ILE A 397 -15.19 25.09 2.68
CA ILE A 397 -14.48 23.85 2.35
C ILE A 397 -12.97 24.11 2.48
N LEU A 398 -12.30 23.36 3.37
CA LEU A 398 -10.87 23.47 3.68
C LEU A 398 -10.12 22.23 3.27
#